data_ab628e6f37b5bfebc7d7bd1641a2b470
#
_entry.id   ab628e6f37b5bfebc7d7bd1641a2b470
#
_cell.length_a   1.000
_cell.length_b   1.000
_cell.length_c   1.000
_cell.angle_alpha   90.00
_cell.angle_beta   90.00
_cell.angle_gamma   90.00
#
_symmetry.space_group_name_H-M   'P 1'
#
loop_
_entity.id
_entity.type
_entity.pdbx_description
1 polymer ?
#
loop_
_entity_poly.entity_id
_entity_poly.type
_entity_poly.pdbx_seq_one_letter_code
_entity_poly.pdbx_strand_id
1 'polypeptide(L)'
;MPIIEKYKNDPQIENPTFAAHIVLDSLLRAPFYFTGEMATSVRIGPRIADWRGGSCLDLCDMLVYIYRALGIPCGIEELPMRGNNNAPHFWNFLVDQHGQTWYFSMFYWWHRLLKAEVYADVYGKVFRQRFSLNRDVMDSLRMPLDSVHPVFRYPFFEDVTRLYATDKAFTLSVGKRHLARDIRAGEVVYICMSDRYAWRWTRYDGSNAVFKDCHGGTIYCLAVYDAANDKLAPVSSPFSVGQENGKMEFYDVQEETEDVVLLSKFGMLGEFFLGRMVNGVFEGSNSPSFKQKDTLFLIRATPDRLCTVVKTDSSKAYRYVRYYGPAGGYGNISEAGFYSSVNDTMPLAGKILGPEDGATGDHSYFNVFDGHTDTSYDYPFADGGWAGLDLGERKHIGKIVYTPRNRDNFVRKGDLYELLVCREGTWVPFARQIATADSLLFKGVPKHALLLLRDLSRGEAERLFEYKDGKQVYW
;
A
#
# COMPACT_ATOMS: atom_id res chain seq x y z
N MET A 1 12.34 33.85 11.12
CA MET A 1 12.13 32.62 11.92
C MET A 1 13.36 32.35 12.77
N PRO A 2 13.21 32.07 14.08
CA PRO A 2 14.36 31.85 14.98
C PRO A 2 15.26 30.70 14.56
N ILE A 3 14.73 29.71 13.83
CA ILE A 3 15.49 28.55 13.34
C ILE A 3 16.52 28.97 12.29
N ILE A 4 16.13 29.73 11.28
CA ILE A 4 17.01 30.20 10.20
C ILE A 4 18.00 31.25 10.71
N GLU A 5 17.60 32.09 11.67
CA GLU A 5 18.43 33.17 12.23
C GLU A 5 19.74 32.61 12.82
N LYS A 6 19.75 31.40 13.33
CA LYS A 6 20.98 30.75 13.82
C LYS A 6 22.01 30.47 12.74
N TYR A 7 21.59 30.40 11.51
CA TYR A 7 22.42 30.06 10.34
C TYR A 7 22.66 31.26 9.41
N LYS A 8 22.25 32.47 9.78
CA LYS A 8 22.35 33.65 8.91
C LYS A 8 23.74 33.98 8.41
N ASN A 9 24.77 33.49 9.11
CA ASN A 9 26.18 33.70 8.73
C ASN A 9 26.78 32.46 8.03
N ASP A 10 25.98 31.40 7.82
CA ASP A 10 26.44 30.21 7.10
C ASP A 10 26.31 30.48 5.59
N PRO A 11 27.39 30.38 4.81
CA PRO A 11 27.33 30.66 3.37
C PRO A 11 26.40 29.72 2.60
N GLN A 12 26.02 28.58 3.18
CA GLN A 12 25.09 27.65 2.55
C GLN A 12 23.62 28.03 2.76
N ILE A 13 23.30 29.02 3.62
CA ILE A 13 21.91 29.36 3.93
C ILE A 13 21.14 29.91 2.72
N GLU A 14 21.84 30.45 1.74
CA GLU A 14 21.24 30.90 0.48
C GLU A 14 20.84 29.72 -0.44
N ASN A 15 21.33 28.52 -0.16
CA ASN A 15 20.91 27.33 -0.89
C ASN A 15 19.55 26.86 -0.37
N PRO A 16 18.47 26.86 -1.20
CA PRO A 16 17.13 26.46 -0.78
C PRO A 16 17.04 25.05 -0.20
N THR A 17 17.86 24.12 -0.70
CA THR A 17 17.88 22.73 -0.19
C THR A 17 18.45 22.65 1.21
N PHE A 18 19.52 23.40 1.50
CA PHE A 18 20.12 23.48 2.83
C PHE A 18 19.15 24.12 3.84
N ALA A 19 18.56 25.26 3.46
CA ALA A 19 17.58 25.94 4.31
C ALA A 19 16.36 25.06 4.59
N ALA A 20 15.86 24.34 3.59
CA ALA A 20 14.74 23.40 3.76
C ALA A 20 15.09 22.24 4.69
N HIS A 21 16.30 21.70 4.58
CA HIS A 21 16.79 20.62 5.47
C HIS A 21 16.84 21.06 6.95
N ILE A 22 17.41 22.25 7.23
CA ILE A 22 17.43 22.81 8.58
C ILE A 22 16.02 22.96 9.15
N VAL A 23 15.09 23.44 8.35
CA VAL A 23 13.69 23.63 8.78
C VAL A 23 13.06 22.29 9.09
N LEU A 24 13.22 21.30 8.21
CA LEU A 24 12.67 19.97 8.38
C LEU A 24 13.21 19.28 9.64
N ASP A 25 14.52 19.30 9.84
CA ASP A 25 15.16 18.77 11.06
C ASP A 25 14.62 19.42 12.33
N SER A 26 14.38 20.73 12.26
CA SER A 26 13.86 21.47 13.42
C SER A 26 12.40 21.14 13.71
N LEU A 27 11.60 20.88 12.70
CA LEU A 27 10.20 20.47 12.84
C LEU A 27 10.10 19.05 13.42
N LEU A 28 10.99 18.16 13.00
CA LEU A 28 10.98 16.74 13.36
C LEU A 28 11.60 16.44 14.74
N ARG A 29 12.17 17.43 15.43
CA ARG A 29 12.65 17.27 16.81
C ARG A 29 11.55 16.86 17.80
N ALA A 30 10.31 17.17 17.51
CA ALA A 30 9.15 16.63 18.19
C ALA A 30 8.35 15.78 17.22
N PRO A 31 7.81 14.63 17.63
CA PRO A 31 7.15 13.68 16.74
C PRO A 31 5.92 14.30 16.09
N PHE A 32 5.69 13.93 14.83
CA PHE A 32 4.43 14.09 14.13
C PHE A 32 3.75 12.72 14.03
N TYR A 33 2.46 12.70 14.23
CA TYR A 33 1.66 11.49 14.10
C TYR A 33 1.03 11.42 12.71
N PHE A 34 1.28 10.33 12.02
CA PHE A 34 0.55 10.04 10.80
C PHE A 34 -0.84 9.51 11.15
N THR A 35 -1.86 10.09 10.56
CA THR A 35 -3.21 9.58 10.62
C THR A 35 -3.87 9.72 9.25
N GLY A 36 -4.46 8.64 8.76
CA GLY A 36 -5.28 8.65 7.55
C GLY A 36 -6.63 9.33 7.75
N GLU A 37 -7.06 9.45 9.02
CA GLU A 37 -8.33 10.01 9.43
C GLU A 37 -8.09 11.25 10.29
N MET A 38 -8.42 12.41 9.75
CA MET A 38 -8.45 13.66 10.51
C MET A 38 -9.85 13.88 11.05
N ALA A 39 -9.93 14.37 12.30
CA ALA A 39 -11.21 14.75 12.91
C ALA A 39 -11.94 15.87 12.15
N THR A 40 -11.28 16.52 11.20
CA THR A 40 -11.87 17.58 10.37
C THR A 40 -11.67 17.25 8.90
N SER A 41 -12.69 17.48 8.09
CA SER A 41 -12.65 17.36 6.63
C SER A 41 -11.95 18.54 5.95
N VAL A 42 -11.54 19.54 6.70
CA VAL A 42 -10.96 20.78 6.18
C VAL A 42 -9.46 20.81 6.45
N ARG A 43 -8.69 20.97 5.39
CA ARG A 43 -7.24 21.21 5.50
C ARG A 43 -7.00 22.48 6.29
N ILE A 44 -6.22 22.40 7.33
CA ILE A 44 -5.96 23.51 8.25
C ILE A 44 -4.62 24.21 7.98
N GLY A 45 -3.90 23.78 6.94
CA GLY A 45 -2.64 24.40 6.51
C GLY A 45 -1.59 24.43 7.60
N PRO A 46 -1.02 25.62 7.93
CA PRO A 46 0.07 25.72 8.91
C PRO A 46 -0.30 25.27 10.34
N ARG A 47 -1.58 25.17 10.69
CA ARG A 47 -2.02 24.69 12.02
C ARG A 47 -1.72 23.22 12.26
N ILE A 48 -1.39 22.44 11.22
CA ILE A 48 -0.86 21.10 11.37
C ILE A 48 0.39 21.07 12.25
N ALA A 49 1.19 22.15 12.22
CA ALA A 49 2.35 22.30 13.10
C ALA A 49 2.00 22.29 14.59
N ASP A 50 0.84 22.82 14.96
CA ASP A 50 0.34 22.85 16.33
C ASP A 50 -0.25 21.48 16.74
N TRP A 51 -1.00 20.85 15.84
CA TRP A 51 -1.63 19.56 16.06
C TRP A 51 -0.67 18.39 15.98
N ARG A 52 0.44 18.57 15.24
CA ARG A 52 1.50 17.58 15.04
C ARG A 52 1.01 16.24 14.52
N GLY A 53 -0.02 16.26 13.68
CA GLY A 53 -0.60 15.07 13.10
C GLY A 53 -1.38 15.39 11.83
N GLY A 54 -1.47 14.41 10.93
CA GLY A 54 -2.20 14.55 9.68
C GLY A 54 -1.88 13.45 8.68
N SER A 55 -2.61 13.44 7.57
CA SER A 55 -2.30 12.61 6.41
C SER A 55 -1.04 13.12 5.69
N CYS A 56 -0.55 12.34 4.74
CA CYS A 56 0.57 12.78 3.87
C CYS A 56 0.27 14.13 3.19
N LEU A 57 -0.96 14.34 2.77
CA LEU A 57 -1.36 15.59 2.12
C LEU A 57 -1.35 16.78 3.08
N ASP A 58 -1.85 16.59 4.32
CA ASP A 58 -1.87 17.66 5.34
C ASP A 58 -0.46 18.10 5.69
N LEU A 59 0.46 17.15 5.84
CA LEU A 59 1.86 17.43 6.13
C LEU A 59 2.56 18.12 4.96
N CYS A 60 2.24 17.73 3.72
CA CYS A 60 2.74 18.41 2.52
C CYS A 60 2.25 19.84 2.43
N ASP A 61 0.96 20.10 2.68
CA ASP A 61 0.41 21.45 2.71
C ASP A 61 1.11 22.33 3.75
N MET A 62 1.31 21.82 4.96
CA MET A 62 2.05 22.55 6.01
C MET A 62 3.44 22.98 5.55
N LEU A 63 4.19 22.06 4.93
CA LEU A 63 5.55 22.34 4.45
C LEU A 63 5.55 23.35 3.31
N VAL A 64 4.56 23.33 2.42
CA VAL A 64 4.42 24.35 1.36
C VAL A 64 4.27 25.74 1.98
N TYR A 65 3.43 25.91 3.01
CA TYR A 65 3.29 27.21 3.70
C TYR A 65 4.58 27.64 4.35
N ILE A 66 5.25 26.74 5.07
CA ILE A 66 6.49 27.06 5.80
C ILE A 66 7.59 27.48 4.81
N TYR A 67 7.84 26.68 3.78
CA TYR A 67 8.94 26.93 2.84
C TYR A 67 8.68 28.18 1.99
N ARG A 68 7.46 28.39 1.52
CA ARG A 68 7.13 29.61 0.77
C ARG A 68 7.22 30.87 1.61
N ALA A 69 6.89 30.81 2.90
CA ALA A 69 7.10 31.92 3.82
C ALA A 69 8.59 32.27 4.01
N LEU A 70 9.49 31.32 3.70
CA LEU A 70 10.94 31.51 3.70
C LEU A 70 11.51 31.90 2.32
N GLY A 71 10.66 32.02 1.31
CA GLY A 71 11.09 32.28 -0.07
C GLY A 71 11.63 31.04 -0.79
N ILE A 72 11.45 29.84 -0.24
CA ILE A 72 11.87 28.59 -0.86
C ILE A 72 10.77 28.11 -1.82
N PRO A 73 11.04 27.95 -3.13
CA PRO A 73 10.07 27.43 -4.09
C PRO A 73 9.75 25.98 -3.78
N CYS A 74 8.54 25.72 -3.31
CA CYS A 74 8.08 24.40 -2.90
C CYS A 74 6.66 24.15 -3.40
N GLY A 75 6.33 22.90 -3.68
CA GLY A 75 4.99 22.44 -4.06
C GLY A 75 4.74 21.00 -3.64
N ILE A 76 3.63 20.46 -4.17
CA ILE A 76 3.17 19.10 -3.89
C ILE A 76 3.17 18.32 -5.20
N GLU A 77 3.62 17.08 -5.11
CA GLU A 77 3.41 16.07 -6.11
C GLU A 77 2.50 15.00 -5.53
N GLU A 78 1.66 14.45 -6.40
CA GLU A 78 0.69 13.44 -6.03
C GLU A 78 0.78 12.21 -6.93
N LEU A 79 0.63 11.08 -6.30
CA LEU A 79 0.45 9.76 -6.89
C LEU A 79 -0.97 9.30 -6.55
N PRO A 80 -1.97 9.54 -7.42
CA PRO A 80 -3.37 9.24 -7.10
C PRO A 80 -3.63 7.76 -6.81
N MET A 81 -2.84 6.89 -7.43
CA MET A 81 -2.90 5.45 -7.22
C MET A 81 -1.54 4.83 -7.51
N ARG A 82 -1.04 3.99 -6.61
CA ARG A 82 0.18 3.20 -6.84
C ARG A 82 -0.07 2.09 -7.85
N GLY A 83 1.00 1.67 -8.53
CA GLY A 83 0.91 0.55 -9.49
C GLY A 83 0.58 -0.79 -8.83
N ASN A 84 0.89 -0.96 -7.55
CA ASN A 84 0.74 -2.20 -6.78
C ASN A 84 -0.27 -2.12 -5.62
N ASN A 85 -0.92 -0.98 -5.39
CA ASN A 85 -2.01 -0.84 -4.41
C ASN A 85 -2.89 0.39 -4.72
N ASN A 86 -4.05 0.47 -4.09
CA ASN A 86 -5.05 1.52 -4.36
C ASN A 86 -4.84 2.81 -3.54
N ALA A 87 -3.83 2.87 -2.70
CA ALA A 87 -3.61 4.02 -1.84
C ALA A 87 -2.94 5.18 -2.60
N PRO A 88 -3.44 6.41 -2.48
CA PRO A 88 -2.75 7.59 -2.98
C PRO A 88 -1.54 7.90 -2.11
N HIS A 89 -0.63 8.71 -2.65
CA HIS A 89 0.47 9.27 -1.89
C HIS A 89 0.79 10.69 -2.32
N PHE A 90 1.29 11.49 -1.37
CA PHE A 90 1.66 12.89 -1.58
C PHE A 90 3.03 13.13 -0.96
N TRP A 91 3.84 13.93 -1.64
CA TRP A 91 5.13 14.40 -1.15
C TRP A 91 5.42 15.80 -1.65
N ASN A 92 6.47 16.40 -1.13
CA ASN A 92 6.87 17.75 -1.55
C ASN A 92 8.02 17.70 -2.56
N PHE A 93 8.06 18.70 -3.40
CA PHE A 93 9.25 19.04 -4.16
C PHE A 93 9.66 20.49 -3.85
N LEU A 94 10.93 20.78 -4.03
CA LEU A 94 11.45 22.12 -4.04
C LEU A 94 12.35 22.32 -5.25
N VAL A 95 12.56 23.58 -5.62
CA VAL A 95 13.42 23.96 -6.74
C VAL A 95 14.60 24.75 -6.17
N ASP A 96 15.83 24.32 -6.49
CA ASP A 96 17.04 25.01 -6.06
C ASP A 96 17.38 26.22 -6.95
N GLN A 97 18.46 26.91 -6.61
CA GLN A 97 18.93 28.11 -7.35
C GLN A 97 19.37 27.80 -8.80
N HIS A 98 19.55 26.51 -9.14
CA HIS A 98 19.90 26.06 -10.49
C HIS A 98 18.69 25.56 -11.29
N GLY A 99 17.47 25.67 -10.71
CA GLY A 99 16.24 25.17 -11.31
C GLY A 99 16.08 23.64 -11.20
N GLN A 100 16.91 22.96 -10.42
CA GLN A 100 16.80 21.51 -10.21
C GLN A 100 15.72 21.21 -9.17
N THR A 101 14.95 20.16 -9.43
CA THR A 101 13.91 19.70 -8.51
C THR A 101 14.48 18.68 -7.53
N TRP A 102 14.16 18.85 -6.26
CA TRP A 102 14.49 17.95 -5.17
C TRP A 102 13.22 17.50 -4.49
N TYR A 103 13.15 16.21 -4.14
CA TYR A 103 11.96 15.56 -3.59
C TYR A 103 12.21 15.17 -2.15
N PHE A 104 11.19 15.30 -1.31
CA PHE A 104 11.29 14.92 0.09
C PHE A 104 9.91 14.60 0.67
N SER A 105 9.91 13.80 1.73
CA SER A 105 8.73 13.45 2.49
C SER A 105 9.02 13.50 3.97
N MET A 106 8.07 13.96 4.78
CA MET A 106 8.20 13.93 6.24
C MET A 106 8.17 12.51 6.82
N PHE A 107 7.74 11.51 6.06
CA PHE A 107 7.60 10.13 6.55
C PHE A 107 8.89 9.35 6.57
N TYR A 108 9.96 9.84 5.93
CA TYR A 108 11.24 9.13 5.92
C TYR A 108 12.14 9.66 7.02
N TRP A 109 12.47 8.78 7.90
CA TRP A 109 13.33 8.97 9.07
C TRP A 109 14.74 9.53 8.76
N TRP A 110 15.08 9.63 7.49
CA TRP A 110 16.42 9.98 7.01
C TRP A 110 16.55 11.48 6.70
N HIS A 111 15.47 12.23 6.81
CA HIS A 111 15.44 13.70 6.66
C HIS A 111 16.31 14.21 5.49
N ARG A 112 16.38 13.44 4.40
CA ARG A 112 17.23 13.77 3.26
C ARG A 112 16.36 14.23 2.11
N LEU A 113 16.80 15.34 1.50
CA LEU A 113 16.32 15.70 0.19
C LEU A 113 16.87 14.69 -0.82
N LEU A 114 16.01 13.88 -1.37
CA LEU A 114 16.38 12.88 -2.38
C LEU A 114 16.23 13.49 -3.77
N LYS A 115 17.10 13.06 -4.68
CA LYS A 115 17.01 13.45 -6.09
C LYS A 115 15.80 12.84 -6.80
N ALA A 116 15.28 11.75 -6.24
CA ALA A 116 14.02 11.12 -6.57
C ALA A 116 13.52 10.39 -5.32
N GLU A 117 12.22 10.30 -5.14
CA GLU A 117 11.66 9.49 -4.08
C GLU A 117 11.79 8.01 -4.44
N VAL A 118 12.52 7.27 -3.60
CA VAL A 118 12.78 5.84 -3.81
C VAL A 118 11.82 5.07 -2.91
N TYR A 119 10.71 4.63 -3.47
CA TYR A 119 9.82 3.67 -2.83
C TYR A 119 10.02 2.27 -3.40
N ALA A 120 9.78 1.26 -2.57
CA ALA A 120 9.62 -0.12 -3.04
C ALA A 120 8.30 -0.32 -3.83
N ASP A 121 7.57 0.75 -4.08
CA ASP A 121 6.29 0.74 -4.77
C ASP A 121 6.48 0.78 -6.29
N VAL A 122 5.56 0.13 -7.00
CA VAL A 122 5.40 0.37 -8.44
C VAL A 122 4.74 1.73 -8.61
N TYR A 123 5.45 2.66 -9.23
CA TYR A 123 4.93 3.99 -9.45
C TYR A 123 3.70 3.96 -10.36
N GLY A 124 2.67 4.66 -9.89
CA GLY A 124 1.55 5.07 -10.73
C GLY A 124 1.87 6.36 -11.49
N LYS A 125 0.83 7.03 -11.93
CA LYS A 125 0.91 8.36 -12.56
C LYS A 125 1.24 9.41 -11.51
N VAL A 126 2.26 10.26 -11.77
CA VAL A 126 2.66 11.33 -10.87
C VAL A 126 2.31 12.68 -11.47
N PHE A 127 1.57 13.48 -10.70
CA PHE A 127 1.22 14.83 -11.05
C PHE A 127 1.85 15.83 -10.08
N ARG A 128 2.39 16.90 -10.65
CA ARG A 128 2.87 18.06 -9.90
C ARG A 128 1.77 19.11 -9.87
N GLN A 129 1.37 19.56 -8.68
CA GLN A 129 0.46 20.67 -8.52
C GLN A 129 1.13 21.98 -8.94
N ARG A 130 0.48 22.73 -9.80
CA ARG A 130 0.94 24.05 -10.27
C ARG A 130 0.06 25.15 -9.68
N PHE A 131 0.68 26.29 -9.41
CA PHE A 131 -0.01 27.51 -8.96
C PHE A 131 -0.23 28.50 -10.11
N SER A 132 0.15 28.12 -11.32
CA SER A 132 -0.09 28.81 -12.58
C SER A 132 -0.69 27.85 -13.59
N LEU A 133 -1.46 28.40 -14.53
CA LEU A 133 -2.06 27.59 -15.60
C LEU A 133 -1.00 26.85 -16.41
N ASN A 134 -1.18 25.56 -16.57
CA ASN A 134 -0.45 24.73 -17.52
C ASN A 134 -1.16 24.83 -18.90
N ARG A 135 -0.73 25.78 -19.72
CA ARG A 135 -1.34 26.00 -21.05
C ARG A 135 -1.04 24.88 -22.03
N ASP A 136 0.09 24.18 -21.87
CA ASP A 136 0.50 23.11 -22.76
C ASP A 136 -0.52 21.97 -22.78
N VAL A 137 -1.17 21.68 -21.65
CA VAL A 137 -2.26 20.70 -21.56
C VAL A 137 -3.43 21.13 -22.43
N MET A 138 -3.82 22.37 -22.40
CA MET A 138 -4.96 22.91 -23.16
C MET A 138 -4.66 22.95 -24.66
N ASP A 139 -3.47 23.42 -25.02
CA ASP A 139 -3.06 23.59 -26.42
C ASP A 139 -2.84 22.24 -27.12
N SER A 140 -2.39 21.21 -26.39
CA SER A 140 -2.10 19.87 -26.94
C SER A 140 -3.36 19.10 -27.32
N LEU A 141 -4.48 19.35 -26.65
CA LEU A 141 -5.70 18.57 -26.84
C LEU A 141 -6.41 18.86 -28.17
N ARG A 142 -6.42 20.12 -28.65
CA ARG A 142 -7.08 20.55 -29.91
C ARG A 142 -8.46 19.94 -30.14
N MET A 143 -9.24 19.79 -29.07
CA MET A 143 -10.58 19.20 -29.08
C MET A 143 -11.43 19.84 -27.99
N PRO A 144 -12.77 19.74 -28.06
CA PRO A 144 -13.64 20.28 -27.03
C PRO A 144 -13.32 19.68 -25.67
N LEU A 145 -13.20 20.54 -24.63
CA LEU A 145 -12.78 20.11 -23.30
C LEU A 145 -13.73 19.08 -22.67
N ASP A 146 -15.01 19.19 -22.95
CA ASP A 146 -16.04 18.28 -22.50
C ASP A 146 -15.92 16.85 -23.08
N SER A 147 -15.19 16.72 -24.21
CA SER A 147 -14.91 15.41 -24.83
C SER A 147 -13.63 14.76 -24.34
N VAL A 148 -12.91 15.41 -23.41
CA VAL A 148 -11.66 14.92 -22.86
C VAL A 148 -11.85 14.49 -21.40
N HIS A 149 -11.28 13.34 -21.02
CA HIS A 149 -11.34 12.88 -19.64
C HIS A 149 -10.79 13.92 -18.66
N PRO A 150 -11.47 14.22 -17.55
CA PRO A 150 -11.16 15.32 -16.62
C PRO A 150 -9.71 15.42 -16.19
N VAL A 151 -9.05 14.29 -15.95
CA VAL A 151 -7.63 14.25 -15.50
C VAL A 151 -6.66 14.93 -16.49
N PHE A 152 -7.00 14.97 -17.78
CA PHE A 152 -6.16 15.59 -18.83
C PHE A 152 -6.55 17.01 -19.17
N ARG A 153 -7.64 17.53 -18.62
CA ARG A 153 -8.08 18.92 -18.86
C ARG A 153 -7.88 19.85 -17.65
N TYR A 154 -7.34 19.32 -16.54
CA TYR A 154 -7.12 20.11 -15.36
C TYR A 154 -5.82 20.94 -15.48
N PRO A 155 -5.92 22.27 -15.61
CA PRO A 155 -4.78 23.08 -16.02
C PRO A 155 -3.80 23.42 -14.88
N PHE A 156 -4.07 22.94 -13.66
CA PHE A 156 -3.20 23.15 -12.50
C PHE A 156 -2.36 21.92 -12.16
N PHE A 157 -2.33 20.93 -13.05
CA PHE A 157 -1.45 19.78 -12.95
C PHE A 157 -0.45 19.73 -14.11
N GLU A 158 0.73 19.23 -13.80
CA GLU A 158 1.76 18.84 -14.75
C GLU A 158 2.07 17.37 -14.57
N ASP A 159 2.05 16.61 -15.66
CA ASP A 159 2.49 15.21 -15.66
C ASP A 159 4.02 15.14 -15.54
N VAL A 160 4.49 14.75 -14.37
CA VAL A 160 5.92 14.59 -14.08
C VAL A 160 6.33 13.13 -13.91
N THR A 161 5.48 12.18 -14.29
CA THR A 161 5.72 10.74 -14.19
C THR A 161 7.11 10.34 -14.71
N ARG A 162 7.55 10.97 -15.82
CA ARG A 162 8.85 10.73 -16.43
C ARG A 162 10.04 10.99 -15.50
N LEU A 163 9.92 11.89 -14.51
CA LEU A 163 11.00 12.18 -13.56
C LEU A 163 11.24 11.00 -12.60
N TYR A 164 10.23 10.15 -12.43
CA TYR A 164 10.24 8.96 -11.56
C TYR A 164 10.41 7.66 -12.35
N ALA A 165 10.10 7.69 -13.65
CA ALA A 165 10.39 6.62 -14.57
C ALA A 165 11.88 6.64 -14.88
N THR A 166 12.69 6.03 -14.03
CA THR A 166 14.06 5.71 -14.38
C THR A 166 14.09 4.84 -15.65
N ASP A 167 15.16 4.23 -16.04
CA ASP A 167 15.45 3.54 -17.32
C ASP A 167 14.42 2.48 -17.79
N LYS A 168 13.22 2.38 -17.17
CA LYS A 168 12.22 1.32 -17.37
C LYS A 168 10.85 1.83 -17.88
N ALA A 169 10.85 2.90 -18.66
CA ALA A 169 9.66 3.36 -19.36
C ALA A 169 9.61 2.78 -20.78
N PHE A 170 8.47 2.21 -21.15
CA PHE A 170 8.26 1.50 -22.40
C PHE A 170 7.31 2.25 -23.33
N THR A 171 7.49 2.05 -24.64
CA THR A 171 6.50 2.41 -25.63
C THR A 171 5.64 1.17 -25.93
N LEU A 172 4.36 1.25 -25.60
CA LEU A 172 3.39 0.19 -25.81
C LEU A 172 2.61 0.44 -27.10
N SER A 173 2.45 -0.59 -27.92
CA SER A 173 1.66 -0.53 -29.16
C SER A 173 0.61 -1.64 -29.13
N VAL A 174 -0.65 -1.25 -28.97
CA VAL A 174 -1.78 -2.17 -28.89
C VAL A 174 -2.50 -2.20 -30.24
N GLY A 175 -2.41 -3.34 -30.91
CA GLY A 175 -2.98 -3.55 -32.24
C GLY A 175 -4.48 -3.88 -32.22
N LYS A 176 -5.13 -3.70 -33.38
CA LYS A 176 -6.57 -3.93 -33.59
C LYS A 176 -7.06 -5.29 -33.07
N ARG A 177 -6.27 -6.35 -33.16
CA ARG A 177 -6.63 -7.71 -32.71
C ARG A 177 -6.96 -7.83 -31.21
N HIS A 178 -6.49 -6.87 -30.40
CA HIS A 178 -6.72 -6.84 -28.96
C HIS A 178 -7.85 -5.89 -28.55
N LEU A 179 -8.52 -5.28 -29.52
CA LEU A 179 -9.67 -4.41 -29.27
C LEU A 179 -10.96 -5.23 -29.25
N ALA A 180 -11.74 -5.04 -28.21
CA ALA A 180 -13.04 -5.71 -28.03
C ALA A 180 -14.16 -5.11 -28.93
N ARG A 181 -13.93 -3.92 -29.49
CA ARG A 181 -14.83 -3.27 -30.45
C ARG A 181 -14.04 -2.50 -31.52
N ASP A 182 -14.72 -2.19 -32.61
CA ASP A 182 -14.15 -1.31 -33.64
C ASP A 182 -14.00 0.12 -33.14
N ILE A 183 -12.78 0.64 -33.29
CA ILE A 183 -12.40 2.03 -33.01
C ILE A 183 -12.04 2.69 -34.33
N ARG A 184 -12.54 3.91 -34.55
CA ARG A 184 -12.29 4.65 -35.78
C ARG A 184 -10.92 5.30 -35.75
N ALA A 185 -10.25 5.36 -36.89
CA ALA A 185 -9.02 6.14 -37.01
C ALA A 185 -9.25 7.60 -36.59
N GLY A 186 -8.35 8.13 -35.76
CA GLY A 186 -8.46 9.46 -35.17
C GLY A 186 -9.24 9.53 -33.85
N GLU A 187 -9.98 8.46 -33.46
CA GLU A 187 -10.64 8.40 -32.16
C GLU A 187 -9.62 8.39 -31.01
N VAL A 188 -9.96 9.08 -29.93
CA VAL A 188 -9.09 9.15 -28.72
C VAL A 188 -9.27 7.89 -27.89
N VAL A 189 -8.17 7.24 -27.61
CA VAL A 189 -8.08 6.04 -26.77
C VAL A 189 -7.20 6.34 -25.58
N TYR A 190 -7.63 5.92 -24.42
CA TYR A 190 -6.90 6.03 -23.17
C TYR A 190 -6.29 4.69 -22.80
N ILE A 191 -5.05 4.68 -22.33
CA ILE A 191 -4.50 3.57 -21.57
C ILE A 191 -4.78 3.83 -20.09
N CYS A 192 -5.43 2.86 -19.44
CA CYS A 192 -5.85 2.95 -18.05
C CYS A 192 -5.11 1.94 -17.22
N MET A 193 -4.59 2.37 -16.06
CA MET A 193 -3.96 1.50 -15.08
C MET A 193 -5.04 0.88 -14.19
N SER A 194 -4.92 -0.42 -13.93
CA SER A 194 -5.81 -1.15 -13.02
C SER A 194 -7.30 -0.92 -13.29
N ASP A 195 -7.69 -0.87 -14.56
CA ASP A 195 -9.05 -0.74 -15.08
C ASP A 195 -9.77 0.61 -14.91
N ARG A 196 -9.25 1.54 -14.11
CA ARG A 196 -10.02 2.76 -13.75
C ARG A 196 -9.28 4.06 -13.90
N TYR A 197 -7.95 4.04 -13.83
CA TYR A 197 -7.18 5.26 -13.78
C TYR A 197 -6.54 5.58 -15.13
N ALA A 198 -7.01 6.65 -15.81
CA ALA A 198 -6.45 7.08 -17.08
C ALA A 198 -4.99 7.53 -16.93
N TRP A 199 -4.09 6.79 -17.54
CA TRP A 199 -2.64 7.06 -17.52
C TRP A 199 -2.22 8.04 -18.59
N ARG A 200 -2.59 7.74 -19.86
CA ARG A 200 -2.32 8.53 -21.06
C ARG A 200 -3.42 8.39 -22.07
N TRP A 201 -3.41 9.25 -23.04
CA TRP A 201 -4.26 9.14 -24.23
C TRP A 201 -3.40 9.18 -25.51
N THR A 202 -3.95 8.63 -26.57
CA THR A 202 -3.44 8.69 -27.94
C THR A 202 -4.58 8.74 -28.93
N ARG A 203 -4.28 9.09 -30.17
CA ARG A 203 -5.23 8.89 -31.27
C ARG A 203 -4.94 7.55 -31.93
N TYR A 204 -5.98 6.74 -32.08
CA TYR A 204 -5.88 5.49 -32.81
C TYR A 204 -5.56 5.76 -34.28
N ASP A 205 -4.55 5.12 -34.86
CA ASP A 205 -4.13 5.36 -36.25
C ASP A 205 -4.90 4.53 -37.29
N GLY A 206 -5.84 3.68 -36.85
CA GLY A 206 -6.57 2.72 -37.69
C GLY A 206 -6.01 1.30 -37.61
N SER A 207 -4.82 1.13 -37.02
CA SER A 207 -4.14 -0.16 -36.85
C SER A 207 -3.69 -0.37 -35.41
N ASN A 208 -3.14 0.67 -34.77
CA ASN A 208 -2.57 0.63 -33.43
C ASN A 208 -2.92 1.85 -32.60
N ALA A 209 -2.96 1.64 -31.27
CA ALA A 209 -2.89 2.70 -30.27
C ALA A 209 -1.49 2.65 -29.64
N VAL A 210 -0.71 3.76 -29.78
CA VAL A 210 0.68 3.82 -29.32
C VAL A 210 0.79 4.77 -28.12
N PHE A 211 1.32 4.25 -27.01
CA PHE A 211 1.50 4.99 -25.76
C PHE A 211 2.98 4.98 -25.36
N LYS A 212 3.55 6.16 -25.11
CA LYS A 212 4.94 6.31 -24.68
C LYS A 212 5.03 6.42 -23.16
N ASP A 213 6.21 6.16 -22.62
CA ASP A 213 6.56 6.32 -21.20
C ASP A 213 5.60 5.59 -20.26
N CYS A 214 5.19 4.36 -20.60
CA CYS A 214 4.44 3.48 -19.74
C CYS A 214 5.35 2.65 -18.86
N HIS A 215 4.95 2.42 -17.62
CA HIS A 215 5.74 1.61 -16.68
C HIS A 215 5.43 0.13 -16.80
N GLY A 216 6.42 -0.72 -16.50
CA GLY A 216 6.21 -2.15 -16.27
C GLY A 216 5.78 -2.46 -14.84
N GLY A 217 5.44 -3.72 -14.60
CA GLY A 217 5.05 -4.21 -13.27
C GLY A 217 3.62 -3.88 -12.86
N THR A 218 2.74 -3.54 -13.80
CA THR A 218 1.33 -3.22 -13.56
C THR A 218 0.42 -3.72 -14.69
N ILE A 219 -0.87 -3.66 -14.43
CA ILE A 219 -1.93 -4.00 -15.39
C ILE A 219 -2.46 -2.74 -16.06
N TYR A 220 -2.66 -2.84 -17.36
CA TYR A 220 -3.32 -1.83 -18.19
C TYR A 220 -4.51 -2.41 -18.92
N CYS A 221 -5.45 -1.53 -19.29
CA CYS A 221 -6.47 -1.78 -20.33
C CYS A 221 -6.63 -0.54 -21.19
N LEU A 222 -7.18 -0.69 -22.38
CA LEU A 222 -7.59 0.44 -23.20
C LEU A 222 -9.04 0.79 -22.94
N ALA A 223 -9.35 2.09 -22.95
CA ALA A 223 -10.70 2.60 -22.78
C ALA A 223 -10.94 3.82 -23.68
N VAL A 224 -12.21 4.13 -23.90
CA VAL A 224 -12.66 5.40 -24.46
C VAL A 224 -13.46 6.16 -23.42
N TYR A 225 -13.42 7.47 -23.47
CA TYR A 225 -14.17 8.30 -22.55
C TYR A 225 -15.60 8.50 -23.04
N ASP A 226 -16.55 8.07 -22.24
CA ASP A 226 -17.98 8.31 -22.39
C ASP A 226 -18.35 9.59 -21.62
N ALA A 227 -18.35 10.71 -22.30
CA ALA A 227 -18.62 12.01 -21.70
C ALA A 227 -20.07 12.15 -21.17
N ALA A 228 -21.00 11.39 -21.72
CA ALA A 228 -22.40 11.45 -21.28
C ALA A 228 -22.59 10.84 -19.88
N ASN A 229 -21.79 9.82 -19.56
CA ASN A 229 -21.85 9.11 -18.29
C ASN A 229 -20.64 9.40 -17.38
N ASP A 230 -19.73 10.28 -17.81
CA ASP A 230 -18.46 10.64 -17.13
C ASP A 230 -17.65 9.39 -16.71
N LYS A 231 -17.46 8.47 -17.64
CA LYS A 231 -16.75 7.21 -17.34
C LYS A 231 -15.84 6.76 -18.47
N LEU A 232 -14.85 5.98 -18.12
CA LEU A 232 -14.01 5.24 -19.06
C LEU A 232 -14.67 3.89 -19.38
N ALA A 233 -14.97 3.67 -20.66
CA ALA A 233 -15.54 2.42 -21.16
C ALA A 233 -14.41 1.55 -21.73
N PRO A 234 -14.15 0.36 -21.19
CA PRO A 234 -13.11 -0.54 -21.69
C PRO A 234 -13.32 -0.90 -23.16
N VAL A 235 -12.23 -1.01 -23.91
CA VAL A 235 -12.22 -1.38 -25.33
C VAL A 235 -11.16 -2.43 -25.65
N SER A 236 -10.48 -2.97 -24.66
CA SER A 236 -9.56 -4.10 -24.82
C SER A 236 -9.66 -5.04 -23.61
N SER A 237 -9.18 -6.28 -23.77
CA SER A 237 -8.80 -7.09 -22.62
C SER A 237 -7.71 -6.37 -21.81
N PRO A 238 -7.66 -6.56 -20.48
CA PRO A 238 -6.55 -6.08 -19.69
C PRO A 238 -5.26 -6.84 -20.06
N PHE A 239 -4.11 -6.19 -19.82
CA PHE A 239 -2.82 -6.79 -20.07
C PHE A 239 -1.79 -6.33 -19.05
N SER A 240 -0.90 -7.23 -18.64
CA SER A 240 0.26 -6.86 -17.85
C SER A 240 1.40 -6.38 -18.75
N VAL A 241 2.30 -5.60 -18.15
CA VAL A 241 3.53 -5.15 -18.78
C VAL A 241 4.70 -5.58 -17.92
N GLY A 242 5.59 -6.39 -18.47
CA GLY A 242 6.75 -6.90 -17.76
C GLY A 242 7.66 -5.76 -17.28
N GLN A 243 8.02 -5.79 -15.99
CA GLN A 243 8.77 -4.73 -15.32
C GLN A 243 10.14 -4.47 -15.95
N GLU A 244 10.83 -5.53 -16.40
CA GLU A 244 12.19 -5.44 -16.92
C GLU A 244 12.26 -5.33 -18.45
N ASN A 245 11.27 -5.80 -19.17
CA ASN A 245 11.34 -5.99 -20.63
C ASN A 245 10.18 -5.34 -21.40
N GLY A 246 9.18 -4.78 -20.71
CA GLY A 246 8.02 -4.16 -21.34
C GLY A 246 7.11 -5.12 -22.13
N LYS A 247 7.30 -6.45 -21.98
CA LYS A 247 6.48 -7.44 -22.68
C LYS A 247 5.03 -7.34 -22.21
N MET A 248 4.12 -7.22 -23.15
CA MET A 248 2.68 -7.24 -22.89
C MET A 248 2.16 -8.68 -22.88
N GLU A 249 1.35 -9.02 -21.88
CA GLU A 249 0.65 -10.29 -21.78
C GLU A 249 -0.85 -10.01 -21.52
N PHE A 250 -1.70 -10.41 -22.47
CA PHE A 250 -3.13 -10.14 -22.43
C PHE A 250 -3.88 -11.23 -21.66
N TYR A 251 -4.82 -10.81 -20.83
CA TYR A 251 -5.69 -11.69 -20.04
C TYR A 251 -6.99 -11.95 -20.82
N ASP A 252 -6.88 -12.79 -21.85
CA ASP A 252 -8.02 -13.28 -22.59
C ASP A 252 -8.55 -14.54 -21.89
N VAL A 253 -9.82 -14.49 -21.46
CA VAL A 253 -10.46 -15.59 -20.73
C VAL A 253 -10.50 -16.85 -21.59
N GLN A 254 -9.93 -17.94 -21.10
CA GLN A 254 -9.88 -19.23 -21.78
C GLN A 254 -11.08 -20.10 -21.39
N GLU A 255 -11.39 -21.12 -22.21
CA GLU A 255 -12.41 -22.14 -21.89
C GLU A 255 -11.93 -23.12 -20.82
N GLU A 256 -10.60 -23.31 -20.70
CA GLU A 256 -10.01 -24.17 -19.68
C GLU A 256 -10.20 -23.54 -18.29
N THR A 257 -10.61 -24.39 -17.33
CA THR A 257 -10.92 -23.96 -15.96
C THR A 257 -10.03 -24.66 -14.92
N GLU A 258 -9.94 -24.05 -13.75
CA GLU A 258 -9.27 -24.60 -12.58
C GLU A 258 -10.04 -24.29 -11.29
N ASP A 259 -9.74 -25.05 -10.24
CA ASP A 259 -10.24 -24.74 -8.89
C ASP A 259 -9.25 -23.81 -8.20
N VAL A 260 -9.73 -22.71 -7.63
CA VAL A 260 -8.89 -21.69 -6.99
C VAL A 260 -9.16 -21.59 -5.49
N VAL A 261 -8.10 -21.57 -4.69
CA VAL A 261 -8.17 -21.34 -3.25
C VAL A 261 -7.70 -19.94 -2.95
N LEU A 262 -8.60 -19.10 -2.42
CA LEU A 262 -8.33 -17.70 -2.14
C LEU A 262 -8.18 -17.47 -0.64
N LEU A 263 -7.14 -16.74 -0.23
CA LEU A 263 -6.78 -16.47 1.15
C LEU A 263 -6.93 -14.99 1.52
N SER A 264 -6.97 -14.11 0.52
CA SER A 264 -7.04 -12.67 0.73
C SER A 264 -7.77 -11.97 -0.42
N LYS A 265 -8.24 -10.75 -0.20
CA LYS A 265 -8.91 -9.89 -1.19
C LYS A 265 -7.97 -8.86 -1.81
N PHE A 266 -6.85 -8.56 -1.15
CA PHE A 266 -5.77 -7.73 -1.71
C PHE A 266 -4.43 -8.11 -1.07
N GLY A 267 -3.33 -7.87 -1.79
CA GLY A 267 -1.98 -7.96 -1.25
C GLY A 267 -1.72 -6.78 -0.30
N MET A 268 -1.17 -7.07 0.88
CA MET A 268 -0.60 -6.00 1.73
C MET A 268 0.54 -5.32 0.97
N LEU A 269 0.83 -4.04 1.33
CA LEU A 269 2.00 -3.27 0.86
C LEU A 269 3.26 -4.12 0.97
N GLY A 270 3.54 -4.86 -0.10
CA GLY A 270 4.46 -5.95 -0.12
C GLY A 270 4.19 -6.94 1.01
N GLU A 271 4.84 -8.02 1.00
CA GLU A 271 4.97 -8.95 2.12
C GLU A 271 5.71 -8.28 3.32
N PHE A 272 5.95 -6.98 3.25
CA PHE A 272 6.77 -6.20 4.17
C PHE A 272 6.31 -6.33 5.63
N PHE A 273 5.00 -6.11 5.90
CA PHE A 273 4.50 -6.24 7.27
C PHE A 273 4.38 -7.71 7.70
N LEU A 274 3.96 -8.58 6.81
CA LEU A 274 3.86 -10.00 7.09
C LEU A 274 5.25 -10.62 7.27
N GLY A 275 6.21 -10.23 6.45
CA GLY A 275 7.60 -10.67 6.50
C GLY A 275 8.34 -10.27 7.78
N ARG A 276 7.90 -9.21 8.46
CA ARG A 276 8.44 -8.78 9.76
C ARG A 276 8.32 -9.82 10.87
N MET A 277 7.46 -10.83 10.72
CA MET A 277 7.34 -11.92 11.69
C MET A 277 8.34 -13.07 11.44
N VAL A 278 8.96 -13.15 10.27
CA VAL A 278 9.91 -14.23 9.95
C VAL A 278 11.12 -14.17 10.87
N ASN A 279 11.47 -15.29 11.49
CA ASN A 279 12.42 -15.45 12.58
C ASN A 279 11.93 -14.94 13.95
N GLY A 280 10.69 -14.49 14.07
CA GLY A 280 10.05 -14.30 15.37
C GLY A 280 9.83 -15.63 16.09
N VAL A 281 9.85 -15.59 17.43
CA VAL A 281 9.78 -16.81 18.25
C VAL A 281 8.67 -16.71 19.29
N PHE A 282 8.01 -17.83 19.52
CA PHE A 282 7.17 -18.05 20.70
C PHE A 282 8.01 -18.79 21.74
N GLU A 283 8.04 -18.26 22.97
CA GLU A 283 8.92 -18.74 24.04
C GLU A 283 8.12 -19.06 25.31
N GLY A 284 8.59 -20.04 26.06
CA GLY A 284 8.11 -20.38 27.40
C GLY A 284 9.23 -20.29 28.44
N SER A 285 8.91 -19.79 29.65
CA SER A 285 9.86 -19.63 30.74
C SER A 285 9.18 -19.79 32.11
N ASN A 286 9.95 -20.16 33.13
CA ASN A 286 9.53 -20.12 34.53
C ASN A 286 10.13 -18.95 35.30
N SER A 287 10.82 -18.03 34.58
CA SER A 287 11.35 -16.77 35.09
C SER A 287 10.81 -15.58 34.28
N PRO A 288 10.36 -14.50 34.93
CA PRO A 288 9.85 -13.33 34.22
C PRO A 288 10.91 -12.62 33.34
N SER A 289 12.20 -12.88 33.60
CA SER A 289 13.31 -12.30 32.83
C SER A 289 13.57 -13.03 31.50
N PHE A 290 12.98 -14.21 31.31
CA PHE A 290 13.25 -15.09 30.15
C PHE A 290 14.74 -15.40 29.93
N LYS A 291 15.60 -15.28 30.97
CA LYS A 291 17.01 -15.67 30.87
C LYS A 291 17.17 -17.16 30.63
N GLN A 292 16.30 -17.97 31.25
CA GLN A 292 16.15 -19.39 30.96
C GLN A 292 14.78 -19.59 30.28
N LYS A 293 14.80 -20.00 29.02
CA LYS A 293 13.62 -20.10 28.18
C LYS A 293 13.76 -21.27 27.19
N ASP A 294 12.64 -21.82 26.81
CA ASP A 294 12.54 -22.77 25.73
C ASP A 294 11.83 -22.12 24.53
N THR A 295 12.26 -22.43 23.30
CA THR A 295 11.55 -22.05 22.11
C THR A 295 10.38 -23.00 21.89
N LEU A 296 9.16 -22.48 21.91
CA LEU A 296 7.94 -23.24 21.63
C LEU A 296 7.68 -23.34 20.14
N PHE A 297 7.95 -22.27 19.41
CA PHE A 297 7.83 -22.23 17.95
C PHE A 297 8.68 -21.08 17.36
N LEU A 298 9.27 -21.36 16.18
CA LEU A 298 9.99 -20.38 15.36
C LEU A 298 9.23 -20.18 14.04
N ILE A 299 8.89 -18.93 13.74
CA ILE A 299 8.24 -18.57 12.47
C ILE A 299 9.28 -18.59 11.36
N ARG A 300 9.17 -19.54 10.42
CA ARG A 300 10.17 -19.76 9.35
C ARG A 300 9.77 -19.18 8.00
N ALA A 301 8.49 -18.88 7.81
CA ALA A 301 7.96 -18.35 6.57
C ALA A 301 6.98 -17.22 6.85
N THR A 302 6.80 -16.34 5.87
CA THR A 302 5.80 -15.27 5.90
C THR A 302 4.41 -15.87 6.09
N PRO A 303 3.62 -15.44 7.12
CA PRO A 303 2.24 -15.89 7.28
C PRO A 303 1.39 -15.51 6.06
N ASP A 304 0.62 -16.46 5.54
CA ASP A 304 -0.19 -16.30 4.32
C ASP A 304 -1.71 -16.30 4.59
N ARG A 305 -2.12 -16.41 5.86
CA ARG A 305 -3.53 -16.44 6.29
C ARG A 305 -3.77 -15.67 7.58
N LEU A 306 -5.04 -15.39 7.85
CA LEU A 306 -5.42 -14.60 9.04
C LEU A 306 -4.94 -15.28 10.33
N CYS A 307 -5.20 -16.58 10.50
CA CYS A 307 -4.82 -17.30 11.70
C CYS A 307 -3.93 -18.51 11.38
N THR A 308 -2.76 -18.57 11.99
CA THR A 308 -1.87 -19.73 11.92
C THR A 308 -1.96 -20.52 13.21
N VAL A 309 -2.26 -21.83 13.09
CA VAL A 309 -2.36 -22.75 14.21
C VAL A 309 -1.12 -23.63 14.26
N VAL A 310 -0.43 -23.61 15.40
CA VAL A 310 0.79 -24.39 15.63
C VAL A 310 0.59 -25.34 16.80
N LYS A 311 0.91 -26.62 16.61
CA LYS A 311 1.02 -27.59 17.69
C LYS A 311 2.41 -27.48 18.31
N THR A 312 2.47 -27.49 19.64
CA THR A 312 3.71 -27.42 20.40
C THR A 312 3.96 -28.69 21.20
N ASP A 313 5.21 -28.90 21.61
CA ASP A 313 5.52 -29.97 22.58
C ASP A 313 5.04 -29.52 23.97
N SER A 314 4.00 -30.21 24.46
CA SER A 314 3.40 -29.97 25.78
C SER A 314 4.06 -30.70 26.93
N SER A 315 5.25 -31.31 26.75
CA SER A 315 5.95 -32.08 27.80
C SER A 315 6.38 -31.21 28.98
N LYS A 316 6.63 -29.93 28.77
CA LYS A 316 7.04 -28.98 29.79
C LYS A 316 5.91 -27.99 30.13
N ALA A 317 5.96 -27.45 31.33
CA ALA A 317 5.01 -26.43 31.81
C ALA A 317 5.73 -25.11 32.13
N TYR A 318 5.10 -23.99 31.73
CA TYR A 318 5.65 -22.63 31.84
C TYR A 318 4.66 -21.73 32.55
N ARG A 319 5.18 -20.82 33.40
CA ARG A 319 4.39 -19.74 33.98
C ARG A 319 4.33 -18.50 33.04
N TYR A 320 5.43 -18.24 32.32
CA TYR A 320 5.55 -17.10 31.42
C TYR A 320 5.65 -17.57 29.99
N VAL A 321 4.83 -16.98 29.11
CA VAL A 321 4.85 -17.24 27.66
C VAL A 321 4.88 -15.92 26.93
N ARG A 322 5.55 -15.85 25.76
CA ARG A 322 5.58 -14.66 24.93
C ARG A 322 5.80 -14.94 23.45
N TYR A 323 5.40 -14.03 22.61
CA TYR A 323 5.98 -13.77 21.31
C TYR A 323 7.11 -12.76 21.45
N TYR A 324 8.26 -13.04 20.83
CA TYR A 324 9.40 -12.13 20.74
C TYR A 324 9.70 -11.91 19.26
N GLY A 325 9.56 -10.64 18.80
CA GLY A 325 9.78 -10.25 17.40
C GLY A 325 11.24 -10.39 16.99
N PRO A 326 11.50 -10.66 15.69
CA PRO A 326 12.86 -10.72 15.16
C PRO A 326 13.52 -9.33 15.14
N ALA A 327 14.84 -9.30 14.97
CA ALA A 327 15.56 -8.06 14.70
C ALA A 327 15.01 -7.37 13.45
N GLY A 328 14.78 -6.06 13.50
CA GLY A 328 14.13 -5.30 12.43
C GLY A 328 12.62 -5.51 12.30
N GLY A 329 12.01 -6.33 13.15
CA GLY A 329 10.60 -6.72 13.06
C GLY A 329 9.62 -5.85 13.82
N TYR A 330 10.08 -4.91 14.63
CA TYR A 330 9.24 -4.01 15.43
C TYR A 330 8.20 -4.72 16.31
N GLY A 331 8.43 -6.01 16.63
CA GLY A 331 7.47 -6.81 17.39
C GLY A 331 6.11 -7.03 16.72
N ASN A 332 6.00 -6.77 15.41
CA ASN A 332 4.73 -6.75 14.70
C ASN A 332 3.97 -8.08 14.82
N ILE A 333 2.75 -8.00 15.35
CA ILE A 333 1.78 -9.09 15.47
C ILE A 333 0.41 -8.47 15.79
N SER A 334 -0.69 -9.07 15.33
CA SER A 334 -2.05 -8.66 15.74
C SER A 334 -2.50 -9.42 16.97
N GLU A 335 -2.52 -10.75 16.91
CA GLU A 335 -3.07 -11.59 17.99
C GLU A 335 -2.18 -12.78 18.29
N ALA A 336 -2.13 -13.20 19.56
CA ALA A 336 -1.52 -14.44 19.99
C ALA A 336 -2.36 -15.14 21.09
N GLY A 337 -2.66 -16.40 20.89
CA GLY A 337 -3.32 -17.25 21.88
C GLY A 337 -2.48 -18.48 22.24
N PHE A 338 -2.31 -18.73 23.53
CA PHE A 338 -1.67 -19.93 24.05
C PHE A 338 -2.73 -20.85 24.66
N TYR A 339 -2.69 -22.14 24.32
CA TYR A 339 -3.69 -23.11 24.74
C TYR A 339 -3.04 -24.30 25.42
N SER A 340 -3.66 -24.84 26.49
CA SER A 340 -3.10 -25.99 27.22
C SER A 340 -3.07 -27.26 26.37
N SER A 341 -4.08 -27.44 25.53
CA SER A 341 -4.23 -28.59 24.65
C SER A 341 -4.54 -28.16 23.22
N VAL A 342 -4.26 -29.05 22.27
CA VAL A 342 -4.62 -28.87 20.86
C VAL A 342 -6.14 -28.78 20.63
N ASN A 343 -6.94 -29.37 21.52
CA ASN A 343 -8.39 -29.42 21.43
C ASN A 343 -9.07 -28.20 22.13
N ASP A 344 -8.33 -27.43 22.91
CA ASP A 344 -8.92 -26.30 23.64
C ASP A 344 -9.40 -25.21 22.66
N THR A 345 -10.57 -24.64 22.93
CA THR A 345 -11.15 -23.54 22.15
C THR A 345 -10.91 -22.19 22.77
N MET A 346 -10.60 -22.14 24.07
CA MET A 346 -10.32 -20.89 24.79
C MET A 346 -8.81 -20.80 25.08
N PRO A 347 -8.18 -19.63 24.81
CA PRO A 347 -6.79 -19.41 25.16
C PRO A 347 -6.60 -19.31 26.67
N LEU A 348 -5.41 -19.61 27.14
CA LEU A 348 -5.00 -19.34 28.52
C LEU A 348 -5.02 -17.85 28.78
N ALA A 349 -5.62 -17.47 29.91
CA ALA A 349 -5.61 -16.08 30.40
C ALA A 349 -4.41 -15.84 31.33
N GLY A 350 -3.94 -14.60 31.38
CA GLY A 350 -2.85 -14.19 32.24
C GLY A 350 -2.71 -12.68 32.32
N LYS A 351 -1.80 -12.21 33.16
CA LYS A 351 -1.44 -10.80 33.18
C LYS A 351 -0.58 -10.49 31.94
N ILE A 352 -1.01 -9.53 31.14
CA ILE A 352 -0.30 -9.12 29.93
C ILE A 352 1.04 -8.44 30.32
N LEU A 353 2.10 -8.78 29.63
CA LEU A 353 3.46 -8.30 29.82
C LEU A 353 4.06 -7.85 28.48
N GLY A 354 4.92 -6.84 28.54
CA GLY A 354 5.66 -6.33 27.40
C GLY A 354 6.74 -5.34 27.83
N PRO A 355 7.53 -4.77 26.93
CA PRO A 355 8.48 -3.73 27.23
C PRO A 355 7.78 -2.42 27.60
N GLU A 356 8.38 -1.63 28.51
CA GLU A 356 7.78 -0.38 29.01
C GLU A 356 7.46 0.59 27.87
N ASP A 357 8.38 0.77 26.93
CA ASP A 357 8.22 1.65 25.76
C ASP A 357 7.13 1.19 24.78
N GLY A 358 6.64 -0.04 24.90
CA GLY A 358 5.55 -0.60 24.06
C GLY A 358 4.16 -0.59 24.71
N ALA A 359 4.02 0.08 25.89
CA ALA A 359 2.80 0.04 26.68
C ALA A 359 1.74 1.08 26.28
N THR A 360 2.09 2.05 25.44
CA THR A 360 1.25 3.22 25.13
C THR A 360 1.00 3.37 23.64
N GLY A 361 -0.08 4.08 23.28
CA GLY A 361 -0.48 4.35 21.91
C GLY A 361 -1.37 3.26 21.31
N ASP A 362 -1.83 3.52 20.09
CA ASP A 362 -2.81 2.69 19.38
C ASP A 362 -2.27 1.31 18.97
N HIS A 363 -0.95 1.14 19.00
CA HIS A 363 -0.23 -0.09 18.64
C HIS A 363 0.52 -0.69 19.81
N SER A 364 -0.05 -0.66 21.01
CA SER A 364 0.59 -1.22 22.22
C SER A 364 0.55 -2.76 22.22
N TYR A 365 1.43 -3.37 23.05
CA TYR A 365 1.45 -4.83 23.19
C TYR A 365 0.17 -5.41 23.84
N PHE A 366 -0.71 -4.58 24.41
CA PHE A 366 -2.00 -5.02 24.92
C PHE A 366 -2.91 -5.53 23.80
N ASN A 367 -2.77 -4.98 22.60
CA ASN A 367 -3.52 -5.38 21.42
C ASN A 367 -3.30 -6.85 21.02
N VAL A 368 -2.19 -7.47 21.46
CA VAL A 368 -1.86 -8.86 21.11
C VAL A 368 -2.79 -9.88 21.79
N PHE A 369 -3.57 -9.44 22.77
CA PHE A 369 -4.44 -10.30 23.59
C PHE A 369 -5.83 -9.70 23.81
N ASP A 370 -6.27 -8.78 22.93
CA ASP A 370 -7.55 -8.08 23.08
C ASP A 370 -8.73 -8.81 22.37
N GLY A 371 -8.43 -9.83 21.58
CA GLY A 371 -9.41 -10.61 20.81
C GLY A 371 -9.81 -9.96 19.47
N HIS A 372 -9.12 -8.89 19.06
CA HIS A 372 -9.39 -8.15 17.84
C HIS A 372 -8.25 -8.31 16.83
N THR A 373 -8.50 -9.05 15.77
CA THR A 373 -7.51 -9.28 14.71
C THR A 373 -7.18 -8.04 13.87
N ASP A 374 -7.93 -6.94 14.03
CA ASP A 374 -7.77 -5.67 13.32
C ASP A 374 -6.84 -4.70 14.05
N THR A 375 -6.61 -4.92 15.34
CA THR A 375 -5.61 -4.22 16.14
C THR A 375 -4.24 -4.87 15.96
N SER A 376 -3.18 -4.17 16.29
CA SER A 376 -1.84 -4.74 16.18
C SER A 376 -0.85 -4.09 17.14
N TYR A 377 0.18 -4.83 17.48
CA TYR A 377 1.37 -4.33 18.14
C TYR A 377 2.38 -3.84 17.11
N ASP A 378 2.97 -2.68 17.37
CA ASP A 378 4.08 -2.10 16.62
C ASP A 378 5.02 -1.41 17.60
N TYR A 379 6.13 -2.08 17.95
CA TYR A 379 7.08 -1.56 18.91
C TYR A 379 7.81 -0.34 18.36
N PRO A 380 8.06 0.72 19.15
CA PRO A 380 8.69 1.95 18.65
C PRO A 380 10.10 1.77 18.06
N PHE A 381 10.79 0.69 18.44
CA PHE A 381 12.16 0.41 17.98
C PHE A 381 12.18 -0.85 17.12
N ALA A 382 13.15 -0.91 16.20
CA ALA A 382 13.29 -2.03 15.27
C ALA A 382 13.48 -3.37 15.99
N ASP A 383 14.16 -3.36 17.13
CA ASP A 383 14.55 -4.53 17.91
C ASP A 383 13.95 -4.50 19.32
N GLY A 384 13.75 -5.68 19.89
CA GLY A 384 13.34 -5.82 21.29
C GLY A 384 11.84 -5.81 21.55
N GLY A 385 11.00 -5.70 20.52
CA GLY A 385 9.54 -5.79 20.64
C GLY A 385 9.08 -7.19 21.02
N TRP A 386 8.26 -7.31 22.09
CA TRP A 386 7.66 -8.57 22.52
C TRP A 386 6.35 -8.34 23.27
N ALA A 387 5.49 -9.36 23.26
CA ALA A 387 4.24 -9.39 24.04
C ALA A 387 4.04 -10.76 24.67
N GLY A 388 3.61 -10.82 25.91
CA GLY A 388 3.50 -12.09 26.63
C GLY A 388 2.49 -12.08 27.77
N LEU A 389 2.39 -13.23 28.45
CA LEU A 389 1.49 -13.45 29.58
C LEU A 389 2.24 -14.03 30.78
N ASP A 390 1.93 -13.53 31.99
CA ASP A 390 2.15 -14.27 33.24
C ASP A 390 0.86 -15.05 33.54
N LEU A 391 0.90 -16.35 33.39
CA LEU A 391 -0.23 -17.27 33.61
C LEU A 391 -0.55 -17.49 35.09
N GLY A 392 0.23 -16.87 36.02
CA GLY A 392 0.08 -17.02 37.46
C GLY A 392 0.68 -18.32 37.99
N GLU A 393 0.54 -19.41 37.27
CA GLU A 393 1.09 -20.75 37.59
C GLU A 393 1.65 -21.42 36.33
N ARG A 394 2.33 -22.54 36.50
CA ARG A 394 2.88 -23.30 35.38
C ARG A 394 1.74 -24.02 34.62
N LYS A 395 1.66 -23.78 33.31
CA LYS A 395 0.72 -24.44 32.40
C LYS A 395 1.47 -25.12 31.26
N HIS A 396 0.96 -26.26 30.81
CA HIS A 396 1.40 -26.88 29.58
C HIS A 396 0.89 -26.05 28.40
N ILE A 397 1.66 -25.96 27.32
CA ILE A 397 1.28 -25.25 26.10
C ILE A 397 1.24 -26.30 24.98
N GLY A 398 0.05 -26.70 24.55
CA GLY A 398 -0.14 -27.71 23.51
C GLY A 398 -0.43 -27.11 22.13
N LYS A 399 -0.84 -25.84 22.08
CA LYS A 399 -1.15 -25.14 20.85
C LYS A 399 -0.91 -23.64 20.98
N ILE A 400 -0.42 -23.04 19.92
CA ILE A 400 -0.34 -21.57 19.74
C ILE A 400 -1.18 -21.22 18.50
N VAL A 401 -1.97 -20.16 18.59
CA VAL A 401 -2.66 -19.55 17.46
C VAL A 401 -2.20 -18.11 17.36
N TYR A 402 -1.78 -17.66 16.18
CA TYR A 402 -1.37 -16.28 16.01
C TYR A 402 -1.88 -15.68 14.71
N THR A 403 -2.08 -14.36 14.73
CA THR A 403 -2.51 -13.53 13.62
C THR A 403 -1.43 -12.51 13.31
N PRO A 404 -0.93 -12.45 12.05
CA PRO A 404 0.00 -11.42 11.66
C PRO A 404 -0.69 -10.04 11.63
N ARG A 405 0.10 -8.97 11.74
CA ARG A 405 -0.41 -7.63 11.44
C ARG A 405 -1.01 -7.62 10.04
N ASN A 406 -2.24 -7.17 9.94
CA ASN A 406 -3.01 -7.16 8.70
C ASN A 406 -3.80 -5.85 8.56
N ARG A 407 -4.47 -5.66 7.42
CA ARG A 407 -5.33 -4.53 7.12
C ARG A 407 -6.70 -5.00 6.62
N ASP A 408 -7.23 -6.03 7.27
CA ASP A 408 -8.47 -6.69 6.85
C ASP A 408 -8.39 -7.26 5.41
N ASN A 409 -7.20 -7.65 5.00
CA ASN A 409 -6.95 -8.19 3.66
C ASN A 409 -7.25 -9.69 3.53
N PHE A 410 -7.22 -10.44 4.63
CA PHE A 410 -7.46 -11.88 4.62
C PHE A 410 -8.95 -12.24 4.54
N VAL A 411 -9.22 -13.42 4.00
CA VAL A 411 -10.55 -14.03 4.07
C VAL A 411 -10.92 -14.30 5.52
N ARG A 412 -12.15 -13.90 5.91
CA ARG A 412 -12.69 -14.08 7.25
C ARG A 412 -13.88 -15.03 7.22
N LYS A 413 -13.87 -15.99 8.13
CA LYS A 413 -14.99 -16.91 8.33
C LYS A 413 -16.27 -16.13 8.71
N GLY A 414 -17.34 -16.41 8.00
CA GLY A 414 -18.66 -15.80 8.21
C GLY A 414 -18.99 -14.67 7.25
N ASP A 415 -18.01 -14.06 6.61
CA ASP A 415 -18.22 -12.97 5.66
C ASP A 415 -18.66 -13.51 4.28
N LEU A 416 -19.44 -12.72 3.57
CA LEU A 416 -19.94 -13.00 2.22
C LEU A 416 -18.98 -12.42 1.18
N TYR A 417 -18.51 -13.26 0.28
CA TYR A 417 -17.59 -12.87 -0.79
C TYR A 417 -18.19 -13.07 -2.18
N GLU A 418 -17.80 -12.20 -3.11
CA GLU A 418 -18.10 -12.30 -4.53
C GLU A 418 -16.80 -12.35 -5.32
N LEU A 419 -16.61 -13.41 -6.11
CA LEU A 419 -15.53 -13.49 -7.09
C LEU A 419 -16.01 -12.92 -8.41
N LEU A 420 -15.23 -11.99 -9.01
CA LEU A 420 -15.45 -11.45 -10.33
C LEU A 420 -14.32 -11.89 -11.27
N VAL A 421 -14.68 -12.08 -12.53
CA VAL A 421 -13.76 -12.37 -13.65
C VAL A 421 -13.79 -11.19 -14.61
N CYS A 422 -12.63 -10.71 -15.02
CA CYS A 422 -12.55 -9.69 -16.06
C CYS A 422 -12.70 -10.33 -17.44
N ARG A 423 -13.73 -9.93 -18.19
CA ARG A 423 -13.98 -10.33 -19.59
C ARG A 423 -13.98 -9.09 -20.46
N GLU A 424 -13.06 -9.02 -21.41
CA GLU A 424 -12.95 -7.88 -22.34
C GLU A 424 -12.92 -6.51 -21.62
N GLY A 425 -12.19 -6.44 -20.49
CA GLY A 425 -12.09 -5.24 -19.65
C GLY A 425 -13.30 -4.96 -18.75
N THR A 426 -14.32 -5.83 -18.74
CA THR A 426 -15.52 -5.70 -17.91
C THR A 426 -15.53 -6.75 -16.80
N TRP A 427 -15.79 -6.33 -15.56
CA TRP A 427 -15.92 -7.21 -14.41
C TRP A 427 -17.29 -7.89 -14.38
N VAL A 428 -17.30 -9.21 -14.48
CA VAL A 428 -18.51 -10.04 -14.49
C VAL A 428 -18.52 -10.89 -13.22
N PRO A 429 -19.59 -10.87 -12.41
CA PRO A 429 -19.74 -11.77 -11.28
C PRO A 429 -19.65 -13.23 -11.70
N PHE A 430 -18.76 -13.98 -11.03
CA PHE A 430 -18.60 -15.41 -11.27
C PHE A 430 -19.39 -16.24 -10.25
N ALA A 431 -19.15 -16.01 -8.96
CA ALA A 431 -19.86 -16.73 -7.89
C ALA A 431 -19.81 -15.95 -6.56
N ARG A 432 -20.77 -16.25 -5.69
CA ARG A 432 -20.82 -15.74 -4.31
C ARG A 432 -20.81 -16.92 -3.34
N GLN A 433 -20.12 -16.75 -2.20
CA GLN A 433 -20.18 -17.71 -1.10
C GLN A 433 -19.85 -17.07 0.25
N ILE A 434 -20.40 -17.63 1.32
CA ILE A 434 -20.00 -17.30 2.69
C ILE A 434 -18.78 -18.15 3.04
N ALA A 435 -17.73 -17.50 3.56
CA ALA A 435 -16.54 -18.22 3.99
C ALA A 435 -16.83 -19.10 5.22
N THR A 436 -16.56 -20.38 5.12
CA THR A 436 -16.69 -21.32 6.25
C THR A 436 -15.38 -21.52 7.03
N ALA A 437 -14.28 -21.00 6.47
CA ALA A 437 -12.93 -21.01 7.04
C ALA A 437 -12.21 -19.69 6.69
N ASP A 438 -10.92 -19.59 6.95
CA ASP A 438 -10.02 -18.52 6.53
C ASP A 438 -9.56 -18.62 5.07
N SER A 439 -10.35 -19.31 4.25
CA SER A 439 -10.13 -19.52 2.81
C SER A 439 -11.44 -19.73 2.09
N LEU A 440 -11.43 -19.48 0.77
CA LEU A 440 -12.55 -19.69 -0.14
C LEU A 440 -12.11 -20.64 -1.25
N LEU A 441 -12.92 -21.63 -1.57
CA LEU A 441 -12.72 -22.52 -2.72
C LEU A 441 -13.76 -22.17 -3.79
N PHE A 442 -13.31 -21.64 -4.93
CA PHE A 442 -14.15 -21.49 -6.13
C PHE A 442 -13.75 -22.53 -7.17
N LYS A 443 -14.75 -23.27 -7.66
CA LYS A 443 -14.54 -24.32 -8.65
C LYS A 443 -14.82 -23.83 -10.06
N GLY A 444 -14.02 -24.34 -11.02
CA GLY A 444 -14.25 -24.09 -12.44
C GLY A 444 -14.01 -22.66 -12.86
N VAL A 445 -13.09 -21.93 -12.21
CA VAL A 445 -12.70 -20.58 -12.57
C VAL A 445 -11.89 -20.61 -13.88
N PRO A 446 -12.15 -19.74 -14.85
CA PRO A 446 -11.36 -19.71 -16.09
C PRO A 446 -9.88 -19.47 -15.80
N LYS A 447 -9.01 -20.25 -16.45
CA LYS A 447 -7.56 -20.03 -16.39
C LYS A 447 -7.14 -18.75 -17.11
N HIS A 448 -5.99 -18.22 -16.72
CA HIS A 448 -5.42 -16.97 -17.25
C HIS A 448 -6.39 -15.78 -17.23
N ALA A 449 -7.33 -15.82 -16.30
CA ALA A 449 -8.26 -14.72 -16.06
C ALA A 449 -7.70 -13.74 -15.04
N LEU A 450 -7.96 -12.46 -15.23
CA LEU A 450 -7.79 -11.47 -14.20
C LEU A 450 -9.01 -11.52 -13.28
N LEU A 451 -8.75 -11.61 -11.98
CA LEU A 451 -9.74 -11.86 -10.94
C LEU A 451 -9.80 -10.70 -9.94
N LEU A 452 -10.97 -10.54 -9.31
CA LEU A 452 -11.19 -9.60 -8.22
C LEU A 452 -12.07 -10.27 -7.16
N LEU A 453 -11.65 -10.24 -5.89
CA LEU A 453 -12.42 -10.76 -4.78
C LEU A 453 -12.98 -9.61 -3.95
N ARG A 454 -14.31 -9.50 -3.87
CA ARG A 454 -15.03 -8.53 -3.05
C ARG A 454 -15.50 -9.12 -1.75
N ASP A 455 -15.34 -8.40 -0.68
CA ASP A 455 -16.00 -8.68 0.58
C ASP A 455 -17.29 -7.85 0.68
N LEU A 456 -18.43 -8.49 0.56
CA LEU A 456 -19.73 -7.83 0.59
C LEU A 456 -20.23 -7.54 2.04
N SER A 457 -19.56 -8.12 3.05
CA SER A 457 -19.88 -7.89 4.46
C SER A 457 -19.20 -6.65 5.01
N ARG A 458 -17.94 -6.40 4.61
CA ARG A 458 -17.11 -5.31 5.14
C ARG A 458 -16.89 -4.17 4.16
N GLY A 459 -16.97 -4.44 2.86
CA GLY A 459 -16.84 -3.42 1.81
C GLY A 459 -15.45 -2.79 1.72
N GLU A 460 -14.41 -3.50 2.13
CA GLU A 460 -13.04 -3.02 2.19
C GLU A 460 -12.32 -3.08 0.85
N ALA A 461 -11.12 -2.50 0.84
CA ALA A 461 -10.28 -2.42 -0.34
C ALA A 461 -10.09 -3.79 -1.00
N GLU A 462 -10.15 -3.78 -2.32
CA GLU A 462 -9.97 -4.93 -3.19
C GLU A 462 -8.85 -4.66 -4.19
N ARG A 463 -8.16 -5.70 -4.64
CA ARG A 463 -7.12 -5.58 -5.65
C ARG A 463 -7.22 -6.70 -6.66
N LEU A 464 -6.99 -6.39 -7.92
CA LEU A 464 -6.99 -7.38 -8.99
C LEU A 464 -5.78 -8.33 -8.88
N PHE A 465 -5.99 -9.58 -9.24
CA PHE A 465 -4.97 -10.62 -9.18
C PHE A 465 -5.16 -11.65 -10.30
N GLU A 466 -4.11 -12.38 -10.61
CA GLU A 466 -4.18 -13.66 -11.33
C GLU A 466 -3.99 -14.83 -10.36
N TYR A 467 -4.55 -15.99 -10.70
CA TYR A 467 -4.26 -17.22 -9.97
C TYR A 467 -3.24 -18.03 -10.76
N LYS A 468 -2.05 -18.21 -10.19
CA LYS A 468 -0.92 -18.84 -10.85
C LYS A 468 -0.17 -19.75 -9.90
N ASP A 469 0.13 -20.97 -10.36
CA ASP A 469 0.86 -21.97 -9.56
C ASP A 469 0.25 -22.19 -8.16
N GLY A 470 -1.08 -22.20 -8.06
CA GLY A 470 -1.81 -22.41 -6.82
C GLY A 470 -1.83 -21.20 -5.87
N LYS A 471 -1.51 -20.00 -6.32
CA LYS A 471 -1.42 -18.79 -5.51
C LYS A 471 -2.07 -17.57 -6.17
N GLN A 472 -2.53 -16.65 -5.34
CA GLN A 472 -2.95 -15.30 -5.76
C GLN A 472 -1.71 -14.43 -5.98
N VAL A 473 -1.57 -13.91 -7.19
CA VAL A 473 -0.52 -12.94 -7.58
C VAL A 473 -1.20 -11.60 -7.83
N TYR A 474 -0.99 -10.65 -6.94
CA TYR A 474 -1.60 -9.32 -7.00
C TYR A 474 -0.80 -8.37 -7.88
N TRP A 475 -1.54 -7.46 -8.54
CA TRP A 475 -1.00 -6.43 -9.42
C TRP A 475 -1.19 -5.03 -8.85
#